data_78df743fa82edb94a64649843ac59721
#
_entry.id   78df743fa82edb94a64649843ac59721
#
_cell.length_a   1.000
_cell.length_b   1.000
_cell.length_c   1.000
_cell.angle_alpha   90.00
_cell.angle_beta   90.00
_cell.angle_gamma   90.00
#
_symmetry.space_group_name_H-M   'P 1'
#
loop_
_entity.id
_entity.type
_entity.pdbx_description
1 polymer ?
#
loop_
_entity_poly.entity_id
_entity_poly.type
_entity_poly.pdbx_seq_one_letter_code
_entity_poly.pdbx_strand_id
1 'polypeptide(L)'
;MKTINALFVYFLTGIVAFSQGKPTSDPLAYPRQIVKQLCSPSMEGRGYVQSGCQKAARFLKQEFQTMGLMEYRGVSTQPFKLSVNTFPKACKLRSGWKNKKPGIDFIVNPSSGGYAGHLKVLSLSAQEILQYPFGKSKNRGYILSFVPRPGISADTLKMVRLKLEKLARIELPVLEFTREKLTWSVSSETFKYPYVQCILSTNEACPKQIHLKIDAVYKENITVENVFGYIPSKNPSDSLIILCAHYDHLGRMGRKTYFPGGNDNASGVGMLLSVAKKLKRTPLEKYNVLCIAFAGEEIGLVGSQAFLESPLLDRSKVSMVLNMDIMGSGEEGITVVNGSVYTVLFDRLVKINQTYGLLKAIKPRGKAANSDHFVFSNAGIPALFIYTMGENKNYHDVKDTYDALSFSAFNALETLVLTFLKSF
;
A
#
# COMPACT_ATOMS: atom_id res chain seq x y z
N MET A 1 16.03 77.93 -2.61
CA MET A 1 14.75 77.29 -2.18
C MET A 1 14.62 76.00 -2.99
N LYS A 2 14.94 74.85 -2.41
CA LYS A 2 14.76 73.52 -3.02
C LYS A 2 13.74 72.76 -2.14
N THR A 3 12.57 72.48 -2.72
CA THR A 3 11.46 71.76 -2.13
C THR A 3 11.78 70.26 -2.15
N ILE A 4 11.77 69.66 -1.00
CA ILE A 4 11.93 68.18 -0.83
C ILE A 4 10.52 67.58 -0.81
N ASN A 5 10.18 66.79 -1.79
CA ASN A 5 8.97 65.95 -1.81
C ASN A 5 9.23 64.68 -1.01
N ALA A 6 8.52 64.52 0.10
CA ALA A 6 8.49 63.30 0.89
C ALA A 6 7.47 62.32 0.28
N LEU A 7 7.94 61.16 -0.13
CA LEU A 7 7.11 60.04 -0.63
C LEU A 7 6.66 59.21 0.56
N PHE A 8 5.37 59.27 0.90
CA PHE A 8 4.77 58.37 1.89
C PHE A 8 4.44 57.02 1.24
N VAL A 9 5.17 55.97 1.64
CA VAL A 9 4.87 54.59 1.27
C VAL A 9 3.90 54.02 2.31
N TYR A 10 2.65 53.80 1.91
CA TYR A 10 1.67 53.08 2.73
C TYR A 10 1.95 51.55 2.65
N PHE A 11 2.40 50.96 3.74
CA PHE A 11 2.38 49.53 3.92
C PHE A 11 0.94 49.10 4.25
N LEU A 12 0.26 48.49 3.27
CA LEU A 12 -0.97 47.74 3.53
C LEU A 12 -0.58 46.39 4.14
N THR A 13 -0.67 46.26 5.46
CA THR A 13 -0.67 44.97 6.14
C THR A 13 -2.01 44.29 5.90
N GLY A 14 -2.06 43.42 4.91
CA GLY A 14 -3.20 42.53 4.68
C GLY A 14 -3.32 41.55 5.84
N ILE A 15 -4.24 41.79 6.75
CA ILE A 15 -4.68 40.80 7.75
C ILE A 15 -5.41 39.70 6.97
N VAL A 16 -4.74 38.57 6.71
CA VAL A 16 -5.42 37.36 6.26
C VAL A 16 -6.23 36.84 7.44
N ALA A 17 -7.51 37.17 7.45
CA ALA A 17 -8.46 36.57 8.37
C ALA A 17 -8.59 35.08 8.01
N PHE A 18 -7.94 34.20 8.78
CA PHE A 18 -8.28 32.78 8.79
C PHE A 18 -9.73 32.67 9.27
N SER A 19 -10.64 32.49 8.34
CA SER A 19 -12.00 32.05 8.63
C SER A 19 -11.91 30.73 9.42
N GLN A 20 -12.15 30.82 10.73
CA GLN A 20 -12.45 29.66 11.55
C GLN A 20 -13.80 29.11 11.06
N GLY A 21 -13.76 28.21 10.09
CA GLY A 21 -14.93 27.46 9.67
C GLY A 21 -15.56 26.82 10.90
N LYS A 22 -16.89 27.00 11.07
CA LYS A 22 -17.67 26.29 12.09
C LYS A 22 -17.24 24.80 12.07
N PRO A 23 -17.07 24.15 13.23
CA PRO A 23 -16.69 22.75 13.25
C PRO A 23 -17.72 21.96 12.43
N THR A 24 -17.25 21.36 11.35
CA THR A 24 -18.08 20.51 10.50
C THR A 24 -18.56 19.35 11.37
N SER A 25 -19.87 19.14 11.42
CA SER A 25 -20.51 18.03 12.14
C SER A 25 -20.21 16.65 11.52
N ASP A 26 -19.46 16.61 10.41
CA ASP A 26 -19.08 15.38 9.73
C ASP A 26 -17.96 14.65 10.50
N PRO A 27 -18.27 13.52 11.15
CA PRO A 27 -17.27 12.73 11.88
C PRO A 27 -16.19 12.15 10.97
N LEU A 28 -16.42 12.08 9.65
CA LEU A 28 -15.49 11.60 8.65
C LEU A 28 -14.58 12.69 8.07
N ALA A 29 -14.78 13.96 8.43
CA ALA A 29 -14.00 15.06 7.85
C ALA A 29 -12.49 14.85 7.98
N TYR A 30 -12.02 14.47 9.18
CA TYR A 30 -10.62 14.27 9.45
C TYR A 30 -10.04 13.04 8.71
N PRO A 31 -10.57 11.81 8.84
CA PRO A 31 -10.03 10.66 8.11
C PRO A 31 -10.12 10.84 6.59
N ARG A 32 -11.18 11.46 6.06
CA ARG A 32 -11.27 11.79 4.63
C ARG A 32 -10.16 12.73 4.17
N GLN A 33 -9.83 13.75 4.96
CA GLN A 33 -8.71 14.65 4.68
C GLN A 33 -7.39 13.90 4.62
N ILE A 34 -7.12 13.01 5.57
CA ILE A 34 -5.90 12.17 5.59
C ILE A 34 -5.81 11.29 4.34
N VAL A 35 -6.87 10.54 4.05
CA VAL A 35 -6.90 9.64 2.88
C VAL A 35 -6.71 10.43 1.58
N LYS A 36 -7.42 11.55 1.42
CA LYS A 36 -7.31 12.42 0.25
C LYS A 36 -5.88 12.96 0.06
N GLN A 37 -5.23 13.36 1.16
CA GLN A 37 -3.84 13.82 1.12
C GLN A 37 -2.88 12.69 0.71
N LEU A 38 -3.01 11.50 1.31
CA LEU A 38 -2.15 10.34 1.01
C LEU A 38 -2.35 9.82 -0.42
N CYS A 39 -3.56 9.93 -0.99
CA CYS A 39 -3.86 9.58 -2.38
C CYS A 39 -3.43 10.65 -3.39
N SER A 40 -3.05 11.84 -2.94
CA SER A 40 -2.76 12.95 -3.85
C SER A 40 -1.56 12.68 -4.75
N PRO A 41 -1.52 13.26 -5.96
CA PRO A 41 -0.37 13.14 -6.86
C PRO A 41 0.96 13.58 -6.23
N SER A 42 0.93 14.50 -5.26
CA SER A 42 2.12 14.98 -4.54
C SER A 42 2.79 13.89 -3.71
N MET A 43 2.04 12.88 -3.27
CA MET A 43 2.54 11.71 -2.52
C MET A 43 3.13 10.61 -3.43
N GLU A 44 3.10 10.78 -4.75
CA GLU A 44 3.77 9.90 -5.71
C GLU A 44 3.38 8.42 -5.57
N GLY A 45 2.14 8.14 -5.11
CA GLY A 45 1.68 6.80 -4.77
C GLY A 45 2.43 6.17 -3.59
N ARG A 46 3.01 6.96 -2.71
CA ARG A 46 3.74 6.56 -1.48
C ARG A 46 4.81 5.49 -1.67
N GLY A 47 5.28 5.34 -2.92
CA GLY A 47 6.33 4.37 -3.26
C GLY A 47 7.74 4.97 -3.23
N TYR A 48 8.66 4.24 -3.81
CA TYR A 48 10.10 4.52 -3.68
C TYR A 48 10.68 5.35 -4.83
N VAL A 49 9.82 5.90 -5.68
CA VAL A 49 10.15 6.86 -6.75
C VAL A 49 9.82 8.27 -6.27
N GLN A 50 10.65 9.26 -6.62
CA GLN A 50 10.47 10.68 -6.28
C GLN A 50 10.18 10.94 -4.79
N SER A 51 10.74 10.11 -3.91
CA SER A 51 10.60 10.21 -2.46
C SER A 51 9.15 10.11 -1.95
N GLY A 52 8.28 9.35 -2.64
CA GLY A 52 6.87 9.20 -2.26
C GLY A 52 6.71 8.68 -0.83
N CYS A 53 7.41 7.59 -0.49
CA CYS A 53 7.41 7.00 0.85
C CYS A 53 7.90 8.01 1.90
N GLN A 54 9.00 8.73 1.66
CA GLN A 54 9.53 9.74 2.61
C GLN A 54 8.60 10.96 2.75
N LYS A 55 7.86 11.34 1.70
CA LYS A 55 6.86 12.41 1.79
C LYS A 55 5.70 11.99 2.69
N ALA A 56 5.23 10.77 2.56
CA ALA A 56 4.19 10.21 3.42
C ALA A 56 4.67 10.08 4.88
N ALA A 57 5.89 9.59 5.12
CA ALA A 57 6.48 9.53 6.46
C ALA A 57 6.52 10.89 7.15
N ARG A 58 7.00 11.93 6.46
CA ARG A 58 7.03 13.31 7.01
C ARG A 58 5.63 13.83 7.34
N PHE A 59 4.67 13.59 6.45
CA PHE A 59 3.27 13.96 6.70
C PHE A 59 2.72 13.28 7.95
N LEU A 60 2.92 11.98 8.10
CA LEU A 60 2.44 11.20 9.25
C LEU A 60 3.13 11.61 10.56
N LYS A 61 4.44 11.85 10.52
CA LYS A 61 5.17 12.39 11.67
C LYS A 61 4.56 13.72 12.13
N GLN A 62 4.27 14.62 11.19
CA GLN A 62 3.63 15.90 11.49
C GLN A 62 2.21 15.72 12.05
N GLU A 63 1.42 14.77 11.53
CA GLU A 63 0.08 14.47 12.05
C GLU A 63 0.14 13.97 13.50
N PHE A 64 1.03 13.00 13.82
CA PHE A 64 1.22 12.54 15.19
C PHE A 64 1.67 13.65 16.15
N GLN A 65 2.59 14.50 15.71
CA GLN A 65 3.05 15.66 16.49
C GLN A 65 1.92 16.69 16.71
N THR A 66 1.14 16.99 15.67
CA THR A 66 0.00 17.93 15.76
C THR A 66 -1.08 17.43 16.70
N MET A 67 -1.29 16.12 16.77
CA MET A 67 -2.18 15.49 17.76
C MET A 67 -1.61 15.51 19.18
N GLY A 68 -0.34 15.87 19.37
CA GLY A 68 0.34 15.85 20.64
C GLY A 68 0.62 14.43 21.15
N LEU A 69 0.81 13.45 20.27
CA LEU A 69 1.26 12.12 20.66
C LEU A 69 2.72 12.19 21.10
N MET A 70 3.06 11.36 22.07
CA MET A 70 4.44 11.31 22.60
C MET A 70 5.34 10.48 21.67
N GLU A 71 6.63 10.69 21.78
CA GLU A 71 7.65 9.80 21.24
C GLU A 71 7.65 8.47 21.99
N TYR A 72 7.91 7.38 21.26
CA TYR A 72 8.07 6.07 21.87
C TYR A 72 9.55 5.83 22.20
N ARG A 73 9.86 5.70 23.50
CA ARG A 73 11.26 5.54 23.98
C ARG A 73 12.22 6.63 23.44
N GLY A 74 11.73 7.86 23.33
CA GLY A 74 12.52 9.01 22.88
C GLY A 74 12.69 9.12 21.35
N VAL A 75 11.94 8.34 20.56
CA VAL A 75 11.98 8.43 19.11
C VAL A 75 10.57 8.50 18.51
N SER A 76 10.44 9.26 17.44
CA SER A 76 9.20 9.34 16.64
C SER A 76 9.26 8.53 15.33
N THR A 77 10.44 8.00 15.01
CA THR A 77 10.64 7.16 13.81
C THR A 77 11.70 6.09 14.07
N GLN A 78 11.64 5.02 13.29
CA GLN A 78 12.66 3.98 13.24
C GLN A 78 13.14 3.82 11.80
N PRO A 79 14.35 4.23 11.47
CA PRO A 79 14.94 4.00 10.16
C PRO A 79 15.33 2.53 9.99
N PHE A 80 15.13 2.02 8.77
CA PHE A 80 15.62 0.72 8.34
C PHE A 80 15.96 0.74 6.84
N LYS A 81 16.61 -0.31 6.35
CA LYS A 81 17.04 -0.41 4.96
C LYS A 81 16.22 -1.45 4.20
N LEU A 82 15.91 -1.14 2.95
CA LEU A 82 15.34 -2.09 2.00
C LEU A 82 15.92 -1.87 0.60
N SER A 83 15.80 -2.87 -0.25
CA SER A 83 16.16 -2.76 -1.67
C SER A 83 14.90 -2.92 -2.51
N VAL A 84 14.81 -2.19 -3.62
CA VAL A 84 13.59 -2.17 -4.45
C VAL A 84 13.90 -1.88 -5.91
N ASN A 85 13.26 -2.62 -6.80
CA ASN A 85 13.25 -2.27 -8.22
C ASN A 85 12.19 -1.20 -8.51
N THR A 86 12.54 -0.21 -9.32
CA THR A 86 11.68 0.96 -9.59
C THR A 86 11.66 1.31 -11.07
N PHE A 87 10.62 2.03 -11.50
CA PHE A 87 10.44 2.46 -12.89
C PHE A 87 10.26 3.99 -12.97
N PRO A 88 11.31 4.79 -12.75
CA PRO A 88 11.18 6.24 -12.53
C PRO A 88 10.98 7.06 -13.81
N LYS A 89 11.29 6.54 -14.99
CA LYS A 89 11.32 7.32 -16.25
C LYS A 89 10.32 6.83 -17.27
N ALA A 90 10.70 5.94 -18.19
CA ALA A 90 9.81 5.46 -19.23
C ALA A 90 9.28 4.06 -18.93
N CYS A 91 7.97 3.88 -19.08
CA CYS A 91 7.31 2.60 -19.28
C CYS A 91 6.41 2.78 -20.50
N LYS A 92 6.87 2.33 -21.67
CA LYS A 92 6.20 2.52 -22.95
C LYS A 92 6.11 1.20 -23.70
N LEU A 93 4.93 0.87 -24.12
CA LEU A 93 4.63 -0.24 -25.02
C LEU A 93 3.82 0.29 -26.19
N ARG A 94 4.33 0.08 -27.42
CA ARG A 94 3.64 0.44 -28.66
C ARG A 94 3.52 -0.80 -29.56
N SER A 95 2.33 -1.03 -30.04
CA SER A 95 1.99 -2.07 -31.00
C SER A 95 1.45 -1.40 -32.26
N GLY A 96 2.18 -1.46 -33.37
CA GLY A 96 1.89 -0.68 -34.55
C GLY A 96 1.83 0.83 -34.24
N TRP A 97 0.71 1.48 -34.57
CA TRP A 97 0.46 2.91 -34.29
C TRP A 97 -0.13 3.16 -32.88
N LYS A 98 -0.54 2.12 -32.14
CA LYS A 98 -1.24 2.26 -30.85
C LYS A 98 -0.21 2.32 -29.70
N ASN A 99 -0.25 3.39 -28.93
CA ASN A 99 0.43 3.47 -27.64
C ASN A 99 -0.47 2.86 -26.56
N LYS A 100 0.04 1.86 -25.88
CA LYS A 100 -0.63 1.26 -24.70
C LYS A 100 -0.33 2.12 -23.46
N LYS A 101 -1.33 2.25 -22.56
CA LYS A 101 -1.25 3.06 -21.34
C LYS A 101 -0.77 2.18 -20.18
N PRO A 102 0.36 2.52 -19.51
CA PRO A 102 0.83 1.77 -18.34
C PRO A 102 -0.18 1.87 -17.18
N GLY A 103 -0.36 0.76 -16.46
CA GLY A 103 -1.34 0.63 -15.39
C GLY A 103 -2.78 0.39 -15.84
N ILE A 104 -3.08 0.53 -17.14
CA ILE A 104 -4.42 0.36 -17.72
C ILE A 104 -4.40 -0.74 -18.78
N ASP A 105 -3.60 -0.56 -19.82
CA ASP A 105 -3.49 -1.52 -20.93
C ASP A 105 -2.40 -2.56 -20.70
N PHE A 106 -1.39 -2.21 -19.90
CA PHE A 106 -0.30 -3.12 -19.52
C PHE A 106 0.31 -2.75 -18.18
N ILE A 107 0.95 -3.72 -17.56
CA ILE A 107 1.85 -3.56 -16.42
C ILE A 107 3.20 -4.19 -16.72
N VAL A 108 4.23 -3.66 -16.06
CA VAL A 108 5.57 -4.24 -16.06
C VAL A 108 5.72 -5.07 -14.79
N ASN A 109 6.10 -6.35 -14.88
CA ASN A 109 6.39 -7.15 -13.69
C ASN A 109 7.38 -6.39 -12.80
N PRO A 110 7.14 -6.31 -11.49
CA PRO A 110 7.92 -5.44 -10.61
C PRO A 110 9.41 -5.78 -10.55
N SER A 111 9.78 -7.02 -10.89
CA SER A 111 11.19 -7.43 -10.97
C SER A 111 11.83 -7.18 -12.33
N SER A 112 11.14 -6.59 -13.31
CA SER A 112 11.65 -6.42 -14.67
C SER A 112 12.92 -5.59 -14.74
N GLY A 113 13.87 -6.04 -15.56
CA GLY A 113 15.01 -5.24 -15.99
C GLY A 113 14.63 -4.20 -17.03
N GLY A 114 15.56 -3.28 -17.31
CA GLY A 114 15.41 -2.25 -18.33
C GLY A 114 15.53 -2.82 -19.74
N TYR A 115 14.84 -2.14 -20.70
CA TYR A 115 14.96 -2.46 -22.13
C TYR A 115 14.56 -1.26 -23.00
N ALA A 116 15.19 -1.13 -24.18
CA ALA A 116 14.77 -0.17 -25.20
C ALA A 116 15.03 -0.73 -26.59
N GLY A 117 13.97 -0.87 -27.40
CA GLY A 117 14.11 -1.32 -28.78
C GLY A 117 12.83 -1.85 -29.40
N HIS A 118 12.96 -2.23 -30.68
CA HIS A 118 11.95 -2.95 -31.45
C HIS A 118 12.16 -4.45 -31.27
N LEU A 119 11.08 -5.18 -31.08
CA LEU A 119 11.07 -6.62 -30.85
C LEU A 119 10.06 -7.30 -31.79
N LYS A 120 10.50 -8.36 -32.47
CA LYS A 120 9.58 -9.29 -33.13
C LYS A 120 8.92 -10.16 -32.08
N VAL A 121 7.62 -10.41 -32.19
CA VAL A 121 6.87 -11.21 -31.25
C VAL A 121 6.88 -12.67 -31.68
N LEU A 122 7.43 -13.53 -30.83
CA LEU A 122 7.41 -14.97 -30.98
C LEU A 122 6.30 -15.53 -30.06
N SER A 123 5.16 -15.86 -30.64
CA SER A 123 4.01 -16.41 -29.91
C SER A 123 4.14 -17.91 -29.73
N LEU A 124 4.10 -18.37 -28.48
CA LEU A 124 4.22 -19.78 -28.11
C LEU A 124 3.01 -20.23 -27.29
N SER A 125 2.65 -21.49 -27.47
CA SER A 125 1.68 -22.20 -26.62
C SER A 125 2.25 -22.48 -25.22
N ALA A 126 1.39 -22.86 -24.28
CA ALA A 126 1.80 -23.26 -22.94
C ALA A 126 2.83 -24.39 -22.96
N GLN A 127 2.60 -25.40 -23.80
CA GLN A 127 3.51 -26.56 -23.93
C GLN A 127 4.88 -26.14 -24.47
N GLU A 128 4.92 -25.31 -25.51
CA GLU A 128 6.17 -24.82 -26.11
C GLU A 128 6.96 -23.97 -25.10
N ILE A 129 6.26 -23.14 -24.27
CA ILE A 129 6.91 -22.37 -23.20
C ILE A 129 7.52 -23.27 -22.16
N LEU A 130 6.77 -24.26 -21.67
CA LEU A 130 7.27 -25.20 -20.65
C LEU A 130 8.49 -25.97 -21.13
N GLN A 131 8.55 -26.30 -22.42
CA GLN A 131 9.66 -27.00 -23.08
C GLN A 131 10.75 -26.05 -23.58
N TYR A 132 10.57 -24.73 -23.52
CA TYR A 132 11.54 -23.78 -24.05
C TYR A 132 12.90 -23.94 -23.38
N PRO A 133 13.99 -24.20 -24.16
CA PRO A 133 15.30 -24.47 -23.60
C PRO A 133 15.96 -23.20 -23.05
N PHE A 134 16.72 -23.34 -21.97
CA PHE A 134 17.63 -22.30 -21.48
C PHE A 134 18.97 -22.34 -22.22
N GLY A 135 19.67 -21.18 -22.28
CA GLY A 135 21.02 -21.10 -22.82
C GLY A 135 21.12 -21.07 -24.36
N LYS A 136 19.99 -21.09 -25.08
CA LYS A 136 19.97 -21.09 -26.56
C LYS A 136 19.62 -19.75 -27.19
N SER A 137 19.31 -18.72 -26.40
CA SER A 137 18.85 -17.44 -26.96
C SER A 137 20.02 -16.59 -27.49
N LYS A 138 20.51 -16.92 -28.67
CA LYS A 138 21.19 -15.96 -29.56
C LYS A 138 20.21 -14.92 -30.15
N ASN A 139 18.96 -14.91 -29.69
CA ASN A 139 17.83 -14.17 -30.27
C ASN A 139 17.81 -12.70 -29.81
N ARG A 140 18.77 -11.92 -30.30
CA ARG A 140 18.68 -10.46 -30.24
C ARG A 140 17.51 -10.01 -31.12
N GLY A 141 16.56 -9.26 -30.53
CA GLY A 141 15.44 -8.63 -31.27
C GLY A 141 14.11 -9.39 -31.22
N TYR A 142 13.93 -10.37 -30.35
CA TYR A 142 12.66 -11.07 -30.12
C TYR A 142 12.16 -10.89 -28.70
N ILE A 143 10.82 -10.91 -28.54
CA ILE A 143 10.13 -11.06 -27.28
C ILE A 143 9.28 -12.32 -27.35
N LEU A 144 9.39 -13.19 -26.33
CA LEU A 144 8.55 -14.36 -26.23
C LEU A 144 7.19 -13.95 -25.74
N SER A 145 6.12 -14.33 -26.46
CA SER A 145 4.77 -13.99 -26.03
C SER A 145 3.93 -15.23 -25.76
N PHE A 146 3.03 -15.07 -24.81
CA PHE A 146 2.05 -16.06 -24.39
C PHE A 146 0.65 -15.47 -24.33
N VAL A 147 -0.31 -16.18 -24.93
CA VAL A 147 -1.73 -15.86 -24.83
C VAL A 147 -2.43 -17.06 -24.19
N PRO A 148 -2.93 -16.94 -22.96
CA PRO A 148 -3.68 -18.03 -22.33
C PRO A 148 -4.91 -18.41 -23.16
N ARG A 149 -5.08 -19.70 -23.45
CA ARG A 149 -6.29 -20.21 -24.11
C ARG A 149 -7.44 -20.28 -23.11
N PRO A 150 -8.70 -20.06 -23.54
CA PRO A 150 -9.86 -20.34 -22.70
C PRO A 150 -9.81 -21.77 -22.16
N GLY A 151 -10.08 -21.95 -20.86
CA GLY A 151 -10.09 -23.27 -20.21
C GLY A 151 -8.70 -23.81 -19.80
N ILE A 152 -7.62 -23.02 -19.91
CA ILE A 152 -6.34 -23.40 -19.29
C ILE A 152 -6.50 -23.57 -17.78
N SER A 153 -5.98 -24.66 -17.20
CA SER A 153 -6.05 -24.88 -15.76
C SER A 153 -5.19 -23.87 -15.00
N ALA A 154 -5.62 -23.51 -13.77
CA ALA A 154 -4.86 -22.62 -12.90
C ALA A 154 -3.43 -23.11 -12.64
N ASP A 155 -3.24 -24.41 -12.46
CA ASP A 155 -1.93 -25.03 -12.24
C ASP A 155 -1.03 -24.91 -13.47
N THR A 156 -1.57 -25.19 -14.67
CA THR A 156 -0.80 -25.01 -15.91
C THR A 156 -0.41 -23.55 -16.11
N LEU A 157 -1.33 -22.61 -15.87
CA LEU A 157 -1.05 -21.19 -15.98
C LEU A 157 0.02 -20.74 -14.98
N LYS A 158 -0.03 -21.23 -13.76
CA LYS A 158 0.99 -21.00 -12.73
C LYS A 158 2.36 -21.52 -13.17
N MET A 159 2.43 -22.73 -13.70
CA MET A 159 3.70 -23.31 -14.20
C MET A 159 4.27 -22.50 -15.37
N VAL A 160 3.43 -22.08 -16.31
CA VAL A 160 3.83 -21.22 -17.43
C VAL A 160 4.37 -19.89 -16.92
N ARG A 161 3.69 -19.21 -16.00
CA ARG A 161 4.14 -17.95 -15.42
C ARG A 161 5.49 -18.08 -14.72
N LEU A 162 5.69 -19.13 -13.93
CA LEU A 162 6.99 -19.42 -13.31
C LEU A 162 8.11 -19.64 -14.34
N LYS A 163 7.80 -20.28 -15.47
CA LYS A 163 8.77 -20.45 -16.56
C LYS A 163 9.07 -19.13 -17.26
N LEU A 164 8.06 -18.30 -17.52
CA LEU A 164 8.20 -16.96 -18.11
C LEU A 164 9.07 -16.05 -17.22
N GLU A 165 8.88 -16.09 -15.90
CA GLU A 165 9.72 -15.34 -14.95
C GLU A 165 11.18 -15.80 -15.02
N LYS A 166 11.44 -17.11 -15.03
CA LYS A 166 12.79 -17.66 -15.18
C LYS A 166 13.44 -17.21 -16.50
N LEU A 167 12.67 -17.14 -17.59
CA LEU A 167 13.15 -16.66 -18.88
C LEU A 167 13.47 -15.17 -18.84
N ALA A 168 12.59 -14.33 -18.25
CA ALA A 168 12.84 -12.91 -18.09
C ALA A 168 14.04 -12.63 -17.17
N ARG A 169 14.24 -13.48 -16.16
CA ARG A 169 15.36 -13.33 -15.22
C ARG A 169 16.72 -13.40 -15.92
N ILE A 170 16.91 -14.27 -16.92
CA ILE A 170 18.25 -14.53 -17.47
C ILE A 170 18.36 -14.55 -18.99
N GLU A 171 17.28 -14.84 -19.74
CA GLU A 171 17.36 -15.19 -21.16
C GLU A 171 16.86 -14.10 -22.12
N LEU A 172 15.61 -13.68 -22.02
CA LEU A 172 14.98 -12.82 -23.01
C LEU A 172 13.74 -12.07 -22.48
N PRO A 173 13.33 -10.97 -23.14
CA PRO A 173 12.09 -10.27 -22.82
C PRO A 173 10.85 -11.16 -22.98
N VAL A 174 9.85 -10.95 -22.12
CA VAL A 174 8.62 -11.73 -22.07
C VAL A 174 7.39 -10.83 -22.11
N LEU A 175 6.36 -11.24 -22.87
CA LEU A 175 5.08 -10.59 -22.99
C LEU A 175 3.94 -11.59 -22.75
N GLU A 176 3.24 -11.48 -21.64
CA GLU A 176 2.03 -12.24 -21.37
C GLU A 176 0.82 -11.39 -21.74
N PHE A 177 -0.06 -11.92 -22.56
CA PHE A 177 -1.36 -11.32 -22.77
C PHE A 177 -2.38 -11.89 -21.77
N THR A 178 -3.27 -11.03 -21.29
CA THR A 178 -4.35 -11.43 -20.38
C THR A 178 -5.64 -10.75 -20.74
N ARG A 179 -6.78 -11.32 -20.31
CA ARG A 179 -8.10 -10.70 -20.32
C ARG A 179 -8.58 -10.34 -18.93
N GLU A 180 -7.80 -10.72 -17.94
CA GLU A 180 -8.07 -10.44 -16.53
C GLU A 180 -7.62 -9.03 -16.15
N LYS A 181 -8.12 -8.55 -15.02
CA LYS A 181 -7.67 -7.30 -14.41
C LYS A 181 -6.15 -7.36 -14.16
N LEU A 182 -5.46 -6.30 -14.54
CA LEU A 182 -4.06 -6.11 -14.19
C LEU A 182 -3.95 -5.73 -12.71
N THR A 183 -3.09 -6.45 -12.00
CA THR A 183 -2.77 -6.18 -10.59
C THR A 183 -1.28 -6.00 -10.47
N TRP A 184 -0.82 -4.80 -10.10
CA TRP A 184 0.61 -4.51 -9.99
C TRP A 184 1.13 -4.75 -8.58
N SER A 185 2.44 -4.76 -8.40
CA SER A 185 3.12 -4.91 -7.12
C SER A 185 4.51 -4.27 -7.18
N VAL A 186 5.28 -4.38 -6.11
CA VAL A 186 6.69 -3.99 -6.01
C VAL A 186 7.58 -5.21 -5.77
N SER A 187 8.89 -5.09 -5.97
CA SER A 187 9.84 -6.21 -5.79
C SER A 187 11.18 -5.74 -5.26
N SER A 188 11.74 -6.54 -4.36
CA SER A 188 13.13 -6.41 -3.89
C SER A 188 14.17 -7.04 -4.82
N GLU A 189 13.73 -7.64 -5.94
CA GLU A 189 14.59 -8.30 -6.91
C GLU A 189 14.57 -7.59 -8.27
N THR A 190 15.57 -7.86 -9.11
CA THR A 190 15.59 -7.42 -10.50
C THR A 190 15.98 -8.55 -11.44
N PHE A 191 15.29 -8.62 -12.58
CA PHE A 191 15.58 -9.53 -13.69
C PHE A 191 16.52 -8.85 -14.70
N LYS A 192 17.13 -9.62 -15.55
CA LYS A 192 17.93 -9.09 -16.65
C LYS A 192 17.07 -8.43 -17.74
N TYR A 193 15.87 -8.98 -17.97
CA TYR A 193 14.98 -8.55 -19.06
C TYR A 193 13.59 -8.20 -18.52
N PRO A 194 12.78 -7.41 -19.27
CA PRO A 194 11.42 -7.12 -18.89
C PRO A 194 10.49 -8.32 -19.06
N TYR A 195 9.55 -8.43 -18.15
CA TYR A 195 8.34 -9.22 -18.26
C TYR A 195 7.16 -8.26 -18.22
N VAL A 196 6.36 -8.23 -19.27
CA VAL A 196 5.22 -7.33 -19.43
C VAL A 196 3.95 -8.14 -19.50
N GLN A 197 2.93 -7.73 -18.75
CA GLN A 197 1.56 -8.23 -18.90
C GLN A 197 0.72 -7.17 -19.61
N CYS A 198 -0.01 -7.57 -20.65
CA CYS A 198 -0.78 -6.66 -21.50
C CYS A 198 -2.20 -7.18 -21.69
N ILE A 199 -3.19 -6.29 -21.59
CA ILE A 199 -4.58 -6.61 -21.94
C ILE A 199 -4.68 -6.85 -23.44
N LEU A 200 -5.27 -7.98 -23.81
CA LEU A 200 -5.64 -8.30 -25.19
C LEU A 200 -7.15 -8.21 -25.32
N SER A 201 -7.62 -7.26 -26.11
CA SER A 201 -9.06 -7.14 -26.43
C SER A 201 -9.52 -8.34 -27.24
N THR A 202 -10.80 -8.72 -27.10
CA THR A 202 -11.39 -9.93 -27.72
C THR A 202 -11.19 -9.99 -29.25
N ASN A 203 -11.14 -8.85 -29.92
CA ASN A 203 -10.99 -8.74 -31.37
C ASN A 203 -9.58 -8.27 -31.80
N GLU A 204 -8.62 -8.21 -30.88
CA GLU A 204 -7.25 -7.76 -31.16
C GLU A 204 -6.35 -8.97 -31.43
N ALA A 205 -5.77 -9.03 -32.63
CA ALA A 205 -4.77 -10.04 -32.95
C ALA A 205 -3.46 -9.77 -32.21
N CYS A 206 -2.74 -10.85 -31.87
CA CYS A 206 -1.40 -10.73 -31.30
C CYS A 206 -0.49 -9.97 -32.28
N PRO A 207 0.19 -8.88 -31.86
CA PRO A 207 1.03 -8.10 -32.76
C PRO A 207 2.24 -8.90 -33.22
N LYS A 208 2.67 -8.68 -34.49
CA LYS A 208 3.90 -9.29 -35.01
C LYS A 208 5.18 -8.59 -34.50
N GLN A 209 5.06 -7.31 -34.14
CA GLN A 209 6.15 -6.48 -33.64
C GLN A 209 5.65 -5.49 -32.61
N ILE A 210 6.52 -5.17 -31.65
CA ILE A 210 6.29 -4.13 -30.65
C ILE A 210 7.52 -3.23 -30.52
N HIS A 211 7.30 -2.02 -30.04
CA HIS A 211 8.37 -1.17 -29.50
C HIS A 211 8.21 -1.08 -28.00
N LEU A 212 9.24 -1.48 -27.25
CA LEU A 212 9.26 -1.49 -25.80
C LEU A 212 10.35 -0.56 -25.28
N LYS A 213 10.01 0.28 -24.30
CA LYS A 213 10.99 1.07 -23.55
C LYS A 213 10.62 1.06 -22.08
N ILE A 214 11.44 0.38 -21.28
CA ILE A 214 11.32 0.28 -19.83
C ILE A 214 12.62 0.78 -19.21
N ASP A 215 12.53 1.84 -18.42
CA ASP A 215 13.65 2.37 -17.64
C ASP A 215 13.52 1.84 -16.20
N ALA A 216 14.07 0.66 -15.95
CA ALA A 216 14.16 0.08 -14.61
C ALA A 216 15.40 0.61 -13.89
N VAL A 217 15.26 0.86 -12.59
CA VAL A 217 16.34 1.28 -11.69
C VAL A 217 16.22 0.52 -10.39
N TYR A 218 17.13 -0.40 -10.16
CA TYR A 218 17.26 -1.08 -8.88
C TYR A 218 17.95 -0.16 -7.87
N LYS A 219 17.33 0.02 -6.72
CA LYS A 219 17.84 0.82 -5.61
C LYS A 219 18.20 -0.09 -4.46
N GLU A 220 19.47 -0.14 -4.13
CA GLU A 220 19.98 -0.95 -3.02
C GLU A 220 20.02 -0.15 -1.72
N ASN A 221 19.66 -0.81 -0.63
CA ASN A 221 19.85 -0.32 0.73
C ASN A 221 19.36 1.11 0.97
N ILE A 222 18.23 1.48 0.34
CA ILE A 222 17.61 2.79 0.63
C ILE A 222 17.06 2.82 2.04
N THR A 223 17.19 3.97 2.70
CA THR A 223 16.65 4.17 4.03
C THR A 223 15.20 4.64 3.93
N VAL A 224 14.34 3.95 4.66
CA VAL A 224 12.94 4.31 4.93
C VAL A 224 12.69 4.22 6.43
N GLU A 225 11.53 4.65 6.90
CA GLU A 225 11.28 4.71 8.33
C GLU A 225 9.85 4.30 8.71
N ASN A 226 9.70 3.56 9.80
CA ASN A 226 8.42 3.43 10.50
C ASN A 226 8.18 4.71 11.30
N VAL A 227 6.91 5.13 11.41
CA VAL A 227 6.53 6.36 12.11
C VAL A 227 5.70 6.02 13.33
N PHE A 228 6.02 6.61 14.48
CA PHE A 228 5.43 6.29 15.78
C PHE A 228 4.65 7.44 16.39
N GLY A 229 3.57 7.08 17.08
CA GLY A 229 2.85 7.93 17.99
C GLY A 229 2.47 7.16 19.24
N TYR A 230 2.88 7.61 20.43
CA TYR A 230 2.66 6.92 21.71
C TYR A 230 1.66 7.64 22.58
N ILE A 231 0.75 6.88 23.18
CA ILE A 231 -0.30 7.35 24.09
C ILE A 231 -0.16 6.55 25.40
N PRO A 232 0.29 7.15 26.50
CA PRO A 232 0.34 6.48 27.78
C PRO A 232 -1.06 6.18 28.31
N SER A 233 -1.19 5.11 29.06
CA SER A 233 -2.41 4.78 29.83
C SER A 233 -2.67 5.82 30.91
N LYS A 234 -3.93 5.89 31.40
CA LYS A 234 -4.27 6.78 32.52
C LYS A 234 -3.56 6.37 33.80
N ASN A 235 -3.52 5.07 34.09
CA ASN A 235 -2.80 4.52 35.22
C ASN A 235 -1.44 3.97 34.78
N PRO A 236 -0.40 4.08 35.59
CA PRO A 236 0.91 3.51 35.27
C PRO A 236 0.82 2.04 34.87
N SER A 237 1.39 1.71 33.72
CA SER A 237 1.35 0.36 33.15
C SER A 237 2.54 0.10 32.25
N ASP A 238 3.01 -1.14 32.23
CA ASP A 238 4.01 -1.61 31.25
C ASP A 238 3.36 -2.31 30.07
N SER A 239 2.06 -2.62 30.16
CA SER A 239 1.33 -3.34 29.10
C SER A 239 1.08 -2.46 27.88
N LEU A 240 1.36 -2.99 26.71
CA LEU A 240 1.32 -2.28 25.44
C LEU A 240 0.30 -2.93 24.47
N ILE A 241 -0.54 -2.13 23.88
CA ILE A 241 -1.30 -2.46 22.67
C ILE A 241 -0.71 -1.74 21.49
N ILE A 242 -0.45 -2.45 20.40
CA ILE A 242 0.03 -1.88 19.15
C ILE A 242 -1.13 -1.76 18.16
N LEU A 243 -1.35 -0.55 17.65
CA LEU A 243 -2.25 -0.29 16.53
C LEU A 243 -1.39 0.05 15.32
N CYS A 244 -1.59 -0.64 14.20
CA CYS A 244 -0.77 -0.38 13.02
C CYS A 244 -1.57 -0.38 11.72
N ALA A 245 -0.99 0.30 10.75
CA ALA A 245 -1.35 0.30 9.33
C ALA A 245 -0.09 0.59 8.52
N HIS A 246 0.05 0.02 7.33
CA HIS A 246 1.15 0.43 6.47
C HIS A 246 0.80 1.69 5.67
N TYR A 247 1.80 2.53 5.42
CA TYR A 247 1.61 3.77 4.71
C TYR A 247 2.27 3.81 3.33
N ASP A 248 3.23 2.92 3.07
CA ASP A 248 3.80 2.76 1.74
C ASP A 248 2.77 2.16 0.78
N HIS A 249 3.01 2.34 -0.52
CA HIS A 249 2.23 1.71 -1.57
C HIS A 249 3.09 1.62 -2.85
N LEU A 250 2.51 1.17 -3.94
CA LEU A 250 3.22 0.76 -5.15
C LEU A 250 4.03 1.87 -5.85
N GLY A 251 3.65 3.12 -5.66
CA GLY A 251 4.37 4.25 -6.26
C GLY A 251 4.04 4.48 -7.72
N ARG A 252 5.07 4.53 -8.57
CA ARG A 252 4.94 4.90 -9.98
C ARG A 252 5.44 3.81 -10.93
N MET A 253 4.70 3.67 -12.05
CA MET A 253 5.12 2.97 -13.25
C MET A 253 5.37 3.98 -14.36
N GLY A 254 6.62 4.46 -14.47
CA GLY A 254 6.98 5.55 -15.37
C GLY A 254 6.56 6.94 -14.87
N ARG A 255 6.74 7.96 -15.73
CA ARG A 255 6.56 9.35 -15.30
C ARG A 255 5.11 9.78 -15.07
N LYS A 256 4.15 9.15 -15.76
CA LYS A 256 2.76 9.64 -15.81
C LYS A 256 1.78 8.79 -15.01
N THR A 257 2.11 7.54 -14.72
CA THR A 257 1.24 6.61 -14.02
C THR A 257 1.69 6.46 -12.58
N TYR A 258 0.79 6.64 -11.63
CA TYR A 258 1.00 6.34 -10.22
C TYR A 258 -0.21 5.56 -9.70
N PHE A 259 0.02 4.81 -8.64
CA PHE A 259 -0.99 4.02 -7.95
C PHE A 259 -1.35 4.77 -6.66
N PRO A 260 -2.57 5.32 -6.55
CA PRO A 260 -2.93 6.18 -5.43
C PRO A 260 -3.01 5.44 -4.09
N GLY A 261 -3.44 4.17 -4.10
CA GLY A 261 -3.60 3.35 -2.90
C GLY A 261 -4.58 3.97 -1.91
N GLY A 262 -5.81 4.20 -2.37
CA GLY A 262 -6.84 4.82 -1.54
C GLY A 262 -7.35 3.87 -0.48
N ASN A 263 -7.78 2.70 -0.90
CA ASN A 263 -8.18 1.63 0.01
C ASN A 263 -6.96 0.93 0.60
N ASP A 264 -5.95 0.71 -0.20
CA ASP A 264 -4.69 0.04 0.12
C ASP A 264 -3.50 1.05 0.14
N ASN A 265 -3.06 1.56 1.29
CA ASN A 265 -3.70 1.47 2.57
C ASN A 265 -3.83 2.88 3.20
N ALA A 266 -4.12 3.91 2.37
CA ALA A 266 -4.41 5.23 2.91
C ALA A 266 -5.64 5.20 3.84
N SER A 267 -6.61 4.32 3.59
CA SER A 267 -7.81 4.16 4.40
C SER A 267 -7.50 3.59 5.79
N GLY A 268 -6.63 2.59 5.89
CA GLY A 268 -6.17 2.06 7.17
C GLY A 268 -5.35 3.06 7.97
N VAL A 269 -4.50 3.85 7.30
CA VAL A 269 -3.80 4.97 7.93
C VAL A 269 -4.77 6.03 8.43
N GLY A 270 -5.81 6.36 7.65
CA GLY A 270 -6.88 7.26 8.07
C GLY A 270 -7.60 6.76 9.33
N MET A 271 -7.86 5.44 9.41
CA MET A 271 -8.45 4.80 10.59
C MET A 271 -7.49 4.87 11.79
N LEU A 272 -6.22 4.52 11.61
CA LEU A 272 -5.19 4.58 12.64
C LEU A 272 -5.11 5.98 13.28
N LEU A 273 -5.03 7.03 12.45
CA LEU A 273 -4.94 8.41 12.93
C LEU A 273 -6.24 8.86 13.61
N SER A 274 -7.39 8.45 13.09
CA SER A 274 -8.69 8.80 13.69
C SER A 274 -8.88 8.17 15.06
N VAL A 275 -8.56 6.89 15.20
CA VAL A 275 -8.55 6.16 16.48
C VAL A 275 -7.53 6.77 17.46
N ALA A 276 -6.31 7.05 17.00
CA ALA A 276 -5.26 7.69 17.81
C ALA A 276 -5.72 9.04 18.37
N LYS A 277 -6.34 9.88 17.55
CA LYS A 277 -6.87 11.19 17.95
C LYS A 277 -7.92 11.09 19.05
N LYS A 278 -8.79 10.07 19.01
CA LYS A 278 -9.81 9.81 20.04
C LYS A 278 -9.19 9.24 21.30
N LEU A 279 -8.25 8.31 21.18
CA LEU A 279 -7.52 7.74 22.32
C LEU A 279 -6.65 8.78 23.03
N LYS A 280 -6.05 9.74 22.31
CA LYS A 280 -5.31 10.85 22.94
C LYS A 280 -6.20 11.67 23.88
N ARG A 281 -7.47 11.87 23.52
CA ARG A 281 -8.45 12.59 24.37
C ARG A 281 -8.96 11.76 25.54
N THR A 282 -9.12 10.46 25.32
CA THR A 282 -9.59 9.47 26.31
C THR A 282 -8.70 8.23 26.29
N PRO A 283 -7.50 8.31 26.92
CA PRO A 283 -6.57 7.19 26.97
C PRO A 283 -7.20 5.96 27.68
N LEU A 284 -6.65 4.79 27.37
CA LEU A 284 -7.08 3.55 28.04
C LEU A 284 -6.65 3.57 29.52
N GLU A 285 -7.36 2.82 30.35
CA GLU A 285 -7.11 2.82 31.79
C GLU A 285 -5.76 2.15 32.15
N LYS A 286 -5.49 0.99 31.54
CA LYS A 286 -4.40 0.08 31.97
C LYS A 286 -3.40 -0.26 30.86
N TYR A 287 -3.61 0.18 29.62
CA TYR A 287 -2.77 -0.16 28.49
C TYR A 287 -2.24 1.08 27.80
N ASN A 288 -0.94 1.12 27.64
CA ASN A 288 -0.31 2.07 26.74
C ASN A 288 -0.68 1.70 25.30
N VAL A 289 -0.78 2.68 24.42
CA VAL A 289 -1.05 2.44 22.99
C VAL A 289 0.10 3.00 22.16
N LEU A 290 0.68 2.14 21.34
CA LEU A 290 1.66 2.52 20.33
C LEU A 290 1.00 2.45 18.95
N CYS A 291 0.81 3.61 18.33
CA CYS A 291 0.36 3.75 16.97
C CYS A 291 1.56 3.70 16.03
N ILE A 292 1.60 2.76 15.09
CA ILE A 292 2.70 2.60 14.15
C ILE A 292 2.16 2.68 12.72
N ALA A 293 2.71 3.61 11.94
CA ALA A 293 2.57 3.59 10.50
C ALA A 293 3.82 2.90 9.92
N PHE A 294 3.66 1.67 9.40
CA PHE A 294 4.75 0.88 8.83
C PHE A 294 5.07 1.29 7.40
N ALA A 295 6.34 1.23 7.03
CA ALA A 295 6.82 1.25 5.66
C ALA A 295 7.28 -0.14 5.23
N GLY A 296 7.35 -0.39 3.92
CA GLY A 296 7.91 -1.63 3.39
C GLY A 296 7.01 -2.86 3.56
N GLU A 297 5.72 -2.66 3.78
CA GLU A 297 4.74 -3.74 3.77
C GLU A 297 4.66 -4.38 2.39
N GLU A 298 4.46 -3.56 1.37
CA GLU A 298 4.29 -3.94 -0.04
C GLU A 298 5.52 -4.66 -0.64
N ILE A 299 6.67 -4.54 0.02
CA ILE A 299 7.91 -5.21 -0.40
C ILE A 299 8.25 -6.42 0.48
N GLY A 300 7.28 -6.92 1.23
CA GLY A 300 7.37 -8.13 2.02
C GLY A 300 7.50 -7.91 3.53
N LEU A 301 6.70 -7.01 4.10
CA LEU A 301 6.57 -6.78 5.54
C LEU A 301 7.88 -6.34 6.22
N VAL A 302 8.77 -5.66 5.46
CA VAL A 302 10.14 -5.36 5.93
C VAL A 302 10.13 -4.42 7.14
N GLY A 303 9.20 -3.46 7.19
CA GLY A 303 9.12 -2.49 8.28
C GLY A 303 8.64 -3.10 9.59
N SER A 304 7.61 -3.93 9.56
CA SER A 304 7.13 -4.64 10.75
C SER A 304 8.16 -5.66 11.25
N GLN A 305 8.87 -6.34 10.34
CA GLN A 305 9.98 -7.22 10.70
C GLN A 305 11.12 -6.44 11.38
N ALA A 306 11.54 -5.30 10.81
CA ALA A 306 12.55 -4.44 11.40
C ALA A 306 12.14 -3.92 12.78
N PHE A 307 10.85 -3.63 12.99
CA PHE A 307 10.36 -3.21 14.30
C PHE A 307 10.34 -4.36 15.31
N LEU A 308 9.89 -5.55 14.90
CA LEU A 308 9.90 -6.74 15.76
C LEU A 308 11.29 -7.10 16.27
N GLU A 309 12.33 -6.90 15.45
CA GLU A 309 13.74 -7.19 15.77
C GLU A 309 14.44 -6.04 16.50
N SER A 310 13.80 -4.89 16.60
CA SER A 310 14.38 -3.69 17.19
C SER A 310 14.48 -3.77 18.70
N PRO A 311 15.54 -3.21 19.31
CA PRO A 311 15.62 -3.02 20.75
C PRO A 311 14.57 -2.06 21.32
N LEU A 312 13.86 -1.33 20.46
CA LEU A 312 12.72 -0.51 20.87
C LEU A 312 11.56 -1.35 21.39
N LEU A 313 11.39 -2.59 20.93
CA LEU A 313 10.26 -3.44 21.30
C LEU A 313 10.64 -4.44 22.42
N ASP A 314 10.00 -4.30 23.57
CA ASP A 314 9.94 -5.37 24.56
C ASP A 314 8.71 -6.24 24.27
N ARG A 315 8.94 -7.39 23.63
CA ARG A 315 7.86 -8.30 23.19
C ARG A 315 7.02 -8.81 24.35
N SER A 316 7.61 -8.95 25.55
CA SER A 316 6.90 -9.45 26.74
C SER A 316 5.82 -8.49 27.27
N LYS A 317 5.93 -7.21 26.88
CA LYS A 317 4.97 -6.16 27.27
C LYS A 317 3.81 -6.01 26.26
N VAL A 318 3.90 -6.62 25.09
CA VAL A 318 2.88 -6.49 24.05
C VAL A 318 1.72 -7.46 24.32
N SER A 319 0.58 -6.90 24.70
CA SER A 319 -0.64 -7.68 24.96
C SER A 319 -1.34 -8.10 23.67
N MET A 320 -1.37 -7.23 22.67
CA MET A 320 -1.89 -7.53 21.34
C MET A 320 -1.46 -6.50 20.28
N VAL A 321 -1.55 -6.92 19.03
CA VAL A 321 -1.42 -6.05 17.85
C VAL A 321 -2.74 -6.05 17.08
N LEU A 322 -3.21 -4.86 16.70
CA LEU A 322 -4.35 -4.69 15.80
C LEU A 322 -3.87 -3.99 14.53
N ASN A 323 -3.85 -4.73 13.44
CA ASN A 323 -3.51 -4.22 12.13
C ASN A 323 -4.77 -3.82 11.37
N MET A 324 -4.75 -2.65 10.74
CA MET A 324 -5.88 -2.07 10.00
C MET A 324 -5.46 -1.82 8.56
N ASP A 325 -6.12 -2.53 7.64
CA ASP A 325 -5.78 -2.44 6.22
C ASP A 325 -7.05 -2.57 5.40
N ILE A 326 -7.16 -1.83 4.29
CA ILE A 326 -8.36 -1.82 3.43
C ILE A 326 -9.62 -1.43 4.22
N MET A 327 -9.65 -0.21 4.76
CA MET A 327 -10.72 0.30 5.63
C MET A 327 -11.73 1.24 4.94
N GLY A 328 -11.61 1.45 3.63
CA GLY A 328 -12.35 2.49 2.91
C GLY A 328 -13.75 2.11 2.41
N SER A 329 -14.21 0.87 2.67
CA SER A 329 -15.53 0.36 2.29
C SER A 329 -16.23 -0.28 3.50
N GLY A 330 -16.93 -1.39 3.32
CA GLY A 330 -17.48 -2.20 4.43
C GLY A 330 -18.98 -2.44 4.38
N GLU A 331 -19.58 -2.28 3.20
CA GLU A 331 -21.01 -2.52 2.96
C GLU A 331 -21.44 -3.93 3.35
N GLU A 332 -20.52 -4.89 3.28
CA GLU A 332 -20.75 -6.30 3.66
C GLU A 332 -20.18 -6.66 5.03
N GLY A 333 -19.54 -5.70 5.73
CA GLY A 333 -18.91 -5.91 7.02
C GLY A 333 -17.38 -6.06 6.92
N ILE A 334 -16.80 -6.86 7.81
CA ILE A 334 -15.35 -7.07 7.91
C ILE A 334 -14.95 -8.53 7.97
N THR A 335 -13.70 -8.79 7.58
CA THR A 335 -13.00 -10.03 7.87
C THR A 335 -11.91 -9.77 8.91
N VAL A 336 -11.74 -10.68 9.85
CA VAL A 336 -10.71 -10.64 10.89
C VAL A 336 -9.75 -11.81 10.67
N VAL A 337 -8.57 -11.52 10.12
CA VAL A 337 -7.49 -12.53 9.99
C VAL A 337 -6.97 -12.87 11.37
N ASN A 338 -6.60 -14.12 11.57
CA ASN A 338 -6.35 -14.73 12.87
C ASN A 338 -7.55 -14.77 13.84
N GLY A 339 -8.76 -14.41 13.38
CA GLY A 339 -9.97 -14.49 14.20
C GLY A 339 -10.29 -15.91 14.67
N SER A 340 -10.02 -16.93 13.83
CA SER A 340 -10.17 -18.34 14.24
C SER A 340 -8.97 -18.88 15.05
N VAL A 341 -7.91 -18.09 15.22
CA VAL A 341 -6.75 -18.45 16.06
C VAL A 341 -6.87 -17.82 17.45
N TYR A 342 -7.21 -16.54 17.50
CA TYR A 342 -7.39 -15.77 18.75
C TYR A 342 -8.90 -15.58 19.01
N THR A 343 -9.61 -16.69 19.22
CA THR A 343 -11.07 -16.73 19.35
C THR A 343 -11.62 -15.83 20.45
N VAL A 344 -10.93 -15.74 21.59
CA VAL A 344 -11.34 -14.84 22.69
C VAL A 344 -11.38 -13.38 22.25
N LEU A 345 -10.40 -12.93 21.47
CA LEU A 345 -10.37 -11.56 20.93
C LEU A 345 -11.44 -11.38 19.83
N PHE A 346 -11.61 -12.39 19.00
CA PHE A 346 -12.62 -12.38 17.94
C PHE A 346 -14.04 -12.35 18.52
N ASP A 347 -14.35 -13.20 19.51
CA ASP A 347 -15.68 -13.27 20.15
C ASP A 347 -16.02 -11.95 20.85
N ARG A 348 -15.03 -11.26 21.39
CA ARG A 348 -15.19 -9.91 21.96
C ARG A 348 -15.62 -8.89 20.89
N LEU A 349 -14.99 -8.89 19.70
CA LEU A 349 -15.42 -8.05 18.57
C LEU A 349 -16.86 -8.37 18.14
N VAL A 350 -17.20 -9.66 18.03
CA VAL A 350 -18.55 -10.11 17.66
C VAL A 350 -19.57 -9.66 18.70
N LYS A 351 -19.30 -9.84 20.01
CA LYS A 351 -20.17 -9.41 21.08
C LYS A 351 -20.43 -7.90 21.07
N ILE A 352 -19.39 -7.10 20.85
CA ILE A 352 -19.53 -5.64 20.71
C ILE A 352 -20.44 -5.33 19.52
N ASN A 353 -20.19 -5.96 18.38
CA ASN A 353 -21.01 -5.74 17.19
C ASN A 353 -22.48 -6.09 17.42
N GLN A 354 -22.75 -7.22 18.09
CA GLN A 354 -24.11 -7.64 18.45
C GLN A 354 -24.80 -6.65 19.40
N THR A 355 -24.04 -6.12 20.37
CA THR A 355 -24.57 -5.15 21.35
C THR A 355 -24.95 -3.81 20.71
N TYR A 356 -24.16 -3.33 19.74
CA TYR A 356 -24.32 -1.98 19.18
C TYR A 356 -24.86 -1.96 17.75
N GLY A 357 -25.00 -3.11 17.08
CA GLY A 357 -25.50 -3.20 15.70
C GLY A 357 -24.66 -2.43 14.67
N LEU A 358 -23.32 -2.45 14.81
CA LEU A 358 -22.43 -1.57 14.05
C LEU A 358 -22.24 -1.99 12.60
N LEU A 359 -21.98 -3.28 12.36
CA LEU A 359 -21.62 -3.84 11.07
C LEU A 359 -22.55 -4.98 10.68
N LYS A 360 -22.77 -5.15 9.39
CA LYS A 360 -23.58 -6.22 8.82
C LYS A 360 -23.06 -7.62 9.17
N ALA A 361 -21.75 -7.81 9.12
CA ALA A 361 -21.11 -9.08 9.46
C ALA A 361 -19.67 -8.88 9.95
N ILE A 362 -19.22 -9.79 10.83
CA ILE A 362 -17.81 -9.98 11.20
C ILE A 362 -17.48 -11.44 10.93
N LYS A 363 -16.54 -11.69 9.98
CA LYS A 363 -16.16 -13.03 9.56
C LYS A 363 -14.78 -13.39 10.10
N PRO A 364 -14.59 -14.57 10.73
CA PRO A 364 -13.27 -15.02 11.11
C PRO A 364 -12.52 -15.58 9.90
N ARG A 365 -11.19 -15.41 9.89
CA ARG A 365 -10.28 -16.06 8.97
C ARG A 365 -9.10 -16.65 9.76
N GLY A 366 -8.51 -17.73 9.25
CA GLY A 366 -7.32 -18.36 9.81
C GLY A 366 -6.04 -17.56 9.54
N LYS A 367 -4.90 -18.15 9.85
CA LYS A 367 -3.57 -17.55 9.59
C LYS A 367 -3.38 -17.23 8.11
N ALA A 368 -2.87 -16.04 7.82
CA ALA A 368 -2.47 -15.63 6.49
C ALA A 368 -1.30 -14.64 6.58
N ALA A 369 -0.28 -14.83 5.74
CA ALA A 369 0.87 -13.93 5.66
C ALA A 369 0.60 -12.83 4.63
N ASN A 370 -0.39 -11.97 4.90
CA ASN A 370 -0.92 -11.01 3.93
C ASN A 370 -1.04 -9.58 4.45
N SER A 371 -0.46 -9.25 5.59
CA SER A 371 -0.22 -7.89 6.11
C SER A 371 0.64 -7.95 7.38
N ASP A 372 1.01 -6.81 7.97
CA ASP A 372 1.98 -6.64 9.07
C ASP A 372 1.70 -7.44 10.34
N HIS A 373 0.42 -7.77 10.64
CA HIS A 373 0.05 -8.63 11.78
C HIS A 373 0.75 -9.99 11.77
N PHE A 374 1.11 -10.48 10.56
CA PHE A 374 1.71 -11.81 10.41
C PHE A 374 3.05 -11.90 11.13
N VAL A 375 3.87 -10.88 11.02
CA VAL A 375 5.20 -10.82 11.66
C VAL A 375 5.09 -11.03 13.17
N PHE A 376 4.14 -10.35 13.81
CA PHE A 376 3.91 -10.44 15.26
C PHE A 376 3.30 -11.77 15.66
N SER A 377 2.27 -12.24 14.94
CA SER A 377 1.61 -13.50 15.26
C SER A 377 2.55 -14.70 15.08
N ASN A 378 3.46 -14.64 14.10
CA ASN A 378 4.48 -15.67 13.89
C ASN A 378 5.53 -15.68 15.01
N ALA A 379 5.73 -14.55 15.69
CA ALA A 379 6.58 -14.42 16.88
C ALA A 379 5.85 -14.73 18.21
N GLY A 380 4.61 -15.25 18.15
CA GLY A 380 3.83 -15.63 19.32
C GLY A 380 3.08 -14.49 20.01
N ILE A 381 3.07 -13.27 19.43
CA ILE A 381 2.31 -12.13 19.96
C ILE A 381 0.90 -12.18 19.38
N PRO A 382 -0.17 -12.10 20.20
CA PRO A 382 -1.53 -12.04 19.69
C PRO A 382 -1.72 -10.89 18.72
N ALA A 383 -2.08 -11.19 17.47
CA ALA A 383 -2.23 -10.19 16.42
C ALA A 383 -3.45 -10.48 15.55
N LEU A 384 -4.35 -9.52 15.46
CA LEU A 384 -5.49 -9.52 14.55
C LEU A 384 -5.26 -8.56 13.40
N PHE A 385 -5.77 -8.90 12.24
CA PHE A 385 -5.83 -8.00 11.10
C PHE A 385 -7.27 -7.85 10.63
N ILE A 386 -7.75 -6.61 10.56
CA ILE A 386 -9.10 -6.28 10.13
C ILE A 386 -9.03 -5.64 8.73
N TYR A 387 -9.84 -6.16 7.80
CA TYR A 387 -10.11 -5.52 6.52
C TYR A 387 -11.59 -5.55 6.17
N THR A 388 -12.05 -4.54 5.40
CA THR A 388 -13.45 -4.41 5.01
C THR A 388 -13.82 -5.33 3.84
N MET A 389 -15.08 -5.75 3.81
CA MET A 389 -15.72 -6.44 2.69
C MET A 389 -16.70 -5.49 2.02
N GLY A 390 -16.69 -5.43 0.68
CA GLY A 390 -17.57 -4.54 -0.07
C GLY A 390 -17.29 -4.55 -1.57
N GLU A 391 -17.83 -3.55 -2.26
CA GLU A 391 -17.82 -3.47 -3.72
C GLU A 391 -16.49 -2.99 -4.32
N ASN A 392 -15.60 -2.37 -3.52
CA ASN A 392 -14.32 -1.90 -4.04
C ASN A 392 -13.43 -3.06 -4.51
N LYS A 393 -13.15 -3.11 -5.82
CA LYS A 393 -12.32 -4.14 -6.48
C LYS A 393 -11.01 -3.57 -7.03
N ASN A 394 -10.60 -2.37 -6.58
CA ASN A 394 -9.47 -1.63 -7.14
C ASN A 394 -8.11 -1.95 -6.49
N TYR A 395 -8.03 -3.04 -5.72
CA TYR A 395 -6.77 -3.49 -5.11
C TYR A 395 -5.63 -3.51 -6.13
N HIS A 396 -4.50 -2.83 -5.82
CA HIS A 396 -3.30 -2.73 -6.65
C HIS A 396 -3.55 -2.20 -8.08
N ASP A 397 -4.46 -1.24 -8.20
CA ASP A 397 -4.90 -0.65 -9.46
C ASP A 397 -4.76 0.88 -9.42
N VAL A 398 -4.53 1.50 -10.57
CA VAL A 398 -4.53 2.97 -10.72
C VAL A 398 -5.88 3.61 -10.39
N LYS A 399 -6.93 2.81 -10.31
CA LYS A 399 -8.29 3.22 -9.93
C LYS A 399 -8.54 3.15 -8.43
N ASP A 400 -7.57 2.70 -7.62
CA ASP A 400 -7.69 2.76 -6.16
C ASP A 400 -7.46 4.19 -5.66
N THR A 401 -8.41 5.06 -6.00
CA THR A 401 -8.39 6.50 -5.70
C THR A 401 -9.22 6.82 -4.47
N TYR A 402 -9.04 8.02 -3.90
CA TYR A 402 -9.91 8.55 -2.86
C TYR A 402 -11.38 8.55 -3.26
N ASP A 403 -11.70 8.96 -4.50
CA ASP A 403 -13.08 9.08 -4.99
C ASP A 403 -13.76 7.71 -5.21
N ALA A 404 -12.98 6.62 -5.24
CA ALA A 404 -13.50 5.25 -5.32
C ALA A 404 -13.90 4.65 -3.96
N LEU A 405 -13.72 5.39 -2.85
CA LEU A 405 -14.03 4.93 -1.51
C LEU A 405 -15.40 5.41 -1.06
N SER A 406 -16.22 4.51 -0.54
CA SER A 406 -17.54 4.83 0.00
C SER A 406 -17.49 5.39 1.42
N PHE A 407 -16.50 4.98 2.22
CA PHE A 407 -16.43 5.21 3.67
C PHE A 407 -17.68 4.76 4.43
N SER A 408 -18.49 3.87 3.84
CA SER A 408 -19.82 3.51 4.33
C SER A 408 -19.82 2.94 5.76
N ALA A 409 -18.83 2.11 6.11
CA ALA A 409 -18.72 1.50 7.43
C ALA A 409 -17.68 2.21 8.34
N PHE A 410 -17.02 3.27 7.89
CA PHE A 410 -15.85 3.83 8.58
C PHE A 410 -16.14 4.23 10.03
N ASN A 411 -17.25 4.96 10.30
CA ASN A 411 -17.64 5.36 11.64
C ASN A 411 -18.00 4.17 12.53
N ALA A 412 -18.70 3.17 11.97
CA ALA A 412 -19.07 1.97 12.68
C ALA A 412 -17.82 1.16 13.07
N LEU A 413 -16.86 1.04 12.14
CA LEU A 413 -15.57 0.41 12.38
C LEU A 413 -14.74 1.14 13.44
N GLU A 414 -14.66 2.44 13.37
CA GLU A 414 -13.96 3.25 14.36
C GLU A 414 -14.58 3.07 15.75
N THR A 415 -15.91 3.03 15.85
CA THR A 415 -16.64 2.76 17.09
C THR A 415 -16.36 1.35 17.61
N LEU A 416 -16.37 0.35 16.71
CA LEU A 416 -16.04 -1.04 17.05
C LEU A 416 -14.62 -1.14 17.62
N VAL A 417 -13.62 -0.58 16.92
CA VAL A 417 -12.21 -0.60 17.35
C VAL A 417 -12.04 0.10 18.70
N LEU A 418 -12.59 1.29 18.88
CA LEU A 418 -12.48 2.04 20.15
C LEU A 418 -13.15 1.30 21.31
N THR A 419 -14.33 0.71 21.08
CA THR A 419 -15.05 -0.06 22.12
C THR A 419 -14.28 -1.33 22.46
N PHE A 420 -13.72 -2.00 21.45
CA PHE A 420 -12.87 -3.17 21.64
C PHE A 420 -11.63 -2.85 22.47
N LEU A 421 -10.92 -1.76 22.16
CA LEU A 421 -9.75 -1.32 22.93
C LEU A 421 -10.09 -0.96 24.38
N LYS A 422 -11.23 -0.33 24.61
CA LYS A 422 -11.71 0.00 25.97
C LYS A 422 -12.18 -1.19 26.78
N SER A 423 -12.37 -2.34 26.16
CA SER A 423 -12.80 -3.57 26.84
C SER A 423 -11.64 -4.37 27.45
N PHE A 424 -10.41 -3.89 27.33
CA PHE A 424 -9.23 -4.41 28.01
C PHE A 424 -9.01 -3.69 29.35
#